data_f61ff2400e2f3ee70f347344505faef6
#
_entry.id   f61ff2400e2f3ee70f347344505faef6
#
_cell.length_a   1.000
_cell.length_b   1.000
_cell.length_c   1.000
_cell.angle_alpha   90.00
_cell.angle_beta   90.00
_cell.angle_gamma   90.00
#
_symmetry.space_group_name_H-M   'P 1'
#
loop_
_entity.id
_entity.type
_entity.pdbx_description
1 polymer ?
#
loop_
_entity_poly.entity_id
_entity_poly.type
_entity_poly.pdbx_seq_one_letter_code
_entity_poly.pdbx_strand_id
1 'polypeptide(L)'
;YMDVFRDWIKENKDNILDELNSRIFMQDWEKYASGNISSWEMEVLCFYYHDHELSNVNTAKYGLVNFFSLPEEPVIEKTFKKGASLIPIYKLNRICGTCIAKNKTKSVVYLLTTTGVVSVKFRQEYFSLFDRQTFRRNSDGTKTVIEKSWFNRGNMIVVQGIRRGDEFVTKKYASSGGHQLYHIDEVLTDGSLILRSERATGEEEDNGEN
;
A
#
# COMPACT_ATOMS: atom_id res chain seq x y z
N TYR A 1 -17.41 53.16 24.67
CA TYR A 1 -16.71 52.09 23.93
C TYR A 1 -17.36 50.71 24.12
N MET A 2 -17.78 50.36 25.34
CA MET A 2 -18.42 49.05 25.63
C MET A 2 -19.78 48.88 24.98
N ASP A 3 -20.56 49.93 24.88
CA ASP A 3 -21.91 49.88 24.29
C ASP A 3 -21.80 49.75 22.75
N VAL A 4 -20.89 50.47 22.12
CA VAL A 4 -20.62 50.35 20.70
C VAL A 4 -20.14 48.93 20.35
N PHE A 5 -19.33 48.34 21.20
CA PHE A 5 -18.84 46.96 21.00
C PHE A 5 -19.96 45.91 21.18
N ARG A 6 -20.84 46.10 22.15
CA ARG A 6 -22.02 45.26 22.36
C ARG A 6 -22.99 45.33 21.19
N ASP A 7 -23.23 46.52 20.65
CA ASP A 7 -24.12 46.68 19.51
C ASP A 7 -23.51 46.07 18.25
N TRP A 8 -22.21 46.25 18.02
CA TRP A 8 -21.51 45.59 16.93
C TRP A 8 -21.57 44.05 17.04
N ILE A 9 -21.38 43.47 18.25
CA ILE A 9 -21.53 42.03 18.45
C ILE A 9 -22.96 41.59 18.14
N LYS A 10 -24.00 42.32 18.55
CA LYS A 10 -25.39 41.94 18.27
C LYS A 10 -25.68 41.93 16.76
N GLU A 11 -25.17 42.92 16.04
CA GLU A 11 -25.36 43.03 14.59
C GLU A 11 -24.59 41.98 13.79
N ASN A 12 -23.44 41.55 14.27
CA ASN A 12 -22.56 40.62 13.55
C ASN A 12 -22.57 39.20 14.12
N LYS A 13 -23.34 38.94 15.17
CA LYS A 13 -23.33 37.67 15.90
C LYS A 13 -23.51 36.46 14.99
N ASP A 14 -24.50 36.49 14.12
CA ASP A 14 -24.84 35.33 13.29
C ASP A 14 -23.76 35.08 12.25
N ASN A 15 -23.21 36.11 11.63
CA ASN A 15 -22.08 35.98 10.68
C ASN A 15 -20.84 35.43 11.37
N ILE A 16 -20.50 35.88 12.58
CA ILE A 16 -19.37 35.42 13.36
C ILE A 16 -19.53 33.93 13.74
N LEU A 17 -20.75 33.55 14.14
CA LEU A 17 -21.07 32.17 14.50
C LEU A 17 -21.00 31.24 13.28
N ASP A 18 -21.53 31.67 12.14
CA ASP A 18 -21.49 30.89 10.90
C ASP A 18 -20.07 30.73 10.40
N GLU A 19 -19.23 31.77 10.45
CA GLU A 19 -17.81 31.66 10.09
C GLU A 19 -17.06 30.74 11.04
N LEU A 20 -17.30 30.85 12.36
CA LEU A 20 -16.69 30.00 13.37
C LEU A 20 -17.10 28.53 13.18
N ASN A 21 -18.39 28.28 13.01
CA ASN A 21 -18.93 26.93 12.79
C ASN A 21 -18.37 26.31 11.49
N SER A 22 -18.33 27.10 10.41
CA SER A 22 -17.75 26.63 9.15
C SER A 22 -16.27 26.28 9.29
N ARG A 23 -15.51 27.09 10.02
CA ARG A 23 -14.08 26.82 10.28
C ARG A 23 -13.88 25.56 11.13
N ILE A 24 -14.66 25.39 12.21
CA ILE A 24 -14.61 24.19 13.04
C ILE A 24 -15.00 22.97 12.21
N PHE A 25 -16.08 23.06 11.44
CA PHE A 25 -16.52 21.97 10.57
C PHE A 25 -15.43 21.57 9.57
N MET A 26 -14.79 22.53 8.91
CA MET A 26 -13.72 22.24 7.95
C MET A 26 -12.51 21.60 8.62
N GLN A 27 -12.12 22.04 9.83
CA GLN A 27 -11.04 21.43 10.60
C GLN A 27 -11.38 19.99 10.99
N ASP A 28 -12.59 19.74 11.45
CA ASP A 28 -13.04 18.39 11.79
C ASP A 28 -13.19 17.52 10.55
N TRP A 29 -13.67 18.09 9.43
CA TRP A 29 -13.73 17.40 8.14
C TRP A 29 -12.32 16.97 7.67
N GLU A 30 -11.36 17.88 7.66
CA GLU A 30 -9.98 17.55 7.27
C GLU A 30 -9.37 16.47 8.16
N LYS A 31 -9.66 16.52 9.45
CA LYS A 31 -9.09 15.60 10.44
C LYS A 31 -9.74 14.21 10.43
N TYR A 32 -11.05 14.15 10.23
CA TYR A 32 -11.82 12.92 10.45
C TYR A 32 -12.57 12.40 9.23
N ALA A 33 -12.79 13.22 8.22
CA ALA A 33 -13.66 12.91 7.10
C ALA A 33 -13.02 13.14 5.70
N SER A 34 -11.82 13.73 5.63
CA SER A 34 -11.11 13.82 4.36
C SER A 34 -10.49 12.47 4.00
N GLY A 35 -10.61 12.07 2.74
CA GLY A 35 -10.02 10.82 2.25
C GLY A 35 -10.95 10.01 1.36
N ASN A 36 -10.52 8.81 1.04
CA ASN A 36 -11.29 7.88 0.22
C ASN A 36 -12.16 6.99 1.12
N ILE A 37 -13.46 6.90 0.82
CA ILE A 37 -14.42 6.10 1.58
C ILE A 37 -14.00 4.62 1.63
N SER A 38 -13.46 4.08 0.54
CA SER A 38 -13.00 2.69 0.48
C SER A 38 -11.79 2.46 1.41
N SER A 39 -10.91 3.47 1.56
CA SER A 39 -9.78 3.40 2.52
C SER A 39 -10.28 3.31 3.97
N TRP A 40 -11.28 4.11 4.33
CA TRP A 40 -11.89 4.04 5.66
C TRP A 40 -12.61 2.72 5.90
N GLU A 41 -13.30 2.20 4.89
CA GLU A 41 -13.94 0.89 4.99
C GLU A 41 -12.91 -0.20 5.28
N MET A 42 -11.78 -0.20 4.58
CA MET A 42 -10.72 -1.17 4.83
C MET A 42 -10.11 -1.00 6.23
N GLU A 43 -9.93 0.24 6.71
CA GLU A 43 -9.37 0.52 8.04
C GLU A 43 -10.31 0.08 9.17
N VAL A 44 -11.62 0.40 9.05
CA VAL A 44 -12.61 0.20 10.13
C VAL A 44 -13.32 -1.14 10.00
N LEU A 45 -13.80 -1.48 8.80
CA LEU A 45 -14.59 -2.70 8.55
C LEU A 45 -13.72 -3.89 8.15
N CYS A 46 -12.49 -3.65 7.69
CA CYS A 46 -11.58 -4.65 7.18
C CYS A 46 -12.05 -5.30 5.85
N PHE A 47 -12.99 -4.71 5.16
CA PHE A 47 -13.46 -5.08 3.81
C PHE A 47 -14.03 -3.86 3.09
N TYR A 48 -14.14 -3.93 1.77
CA TYR A 48 -14.77 -2.91 0.95
C TYR A 48 -16.26 -3.19 0.77
N TYR A 49 -17.09 -2.24 1.14
CA TYR A 49 -18.53 -2.22 0.79
C TYR A 49 -18.75 -1.50 -0.55
N HIS A 50 -17.96 -0.45 -0.80
CA HIS A 50 -17.88 0.23 -2.08
C HIS A 50 -16.83 -0.42 -2.99
N ASP A 51 -16.62 0.15 -4.17
CA ASP A 51 -15.62 -0.35 -5.11
C ASP A 51 -14.22 -0.35 -4.50
N HIS A 52 -13.47 -1.39 -4.82
CA HIS A 52 -12.08 -1.49 -4.39
C HIS A 52 -11.27 -0.28 -4.89
N GLU A 53 -10.40 0.31 -4.06
CA GLU A 53 -9.59 1.48 -4.40
C GLU A 53 -8.80 1.31 -5.71
N LEU A 54 -8.44 0.07 -6.05
CA LEU A 54 -7.71 -0.27 -7.27
C LEU A 54 -8.62 -0.54 -8.49
N SER A 55 -9.94 -0.36 -8.39
CA SER A 55 -10.89 -0.66 -9.49
C SER A 55 -10.64 0.18 -10.74
N ASN A 56 -10.24 1.44 -10.55
CA ASN A 56 -10.04 2.41 -11.63
C ASN A 56 -8.59 2.48 -12.13
N VAL A 57 -7.70 1.60 -11.63
CA VAL A 57 -6.29 1.63 -12.00
C VAL A 57 -6.09 1.31 -13.47
N ASN A 58 -5.27 2.11 -14.15
CA ASN A 58 -4.86 1.84 -15.53
C ASN A 58 -3.90 0.65 -15.59
N THR A 59 -4.47 -0.55 -15.64
CA THR A 59 -3.73 -1.83 -15.62
C THR A 59 -2.72 -1.95 -16.76
N ALA A 60 -3.05 -1.43 -17.95
CA ALA A 60 -2.17 -1.49 -19.12
C ALA A 60 -0.89 -0.66 -18.92
N LYS A 61 -1.00 0.53 -18.33
CA LYS A 61 0.15 1.42 -18.04
C LYS A 61 1.21 0.77 -17.17
N TYR A 62 0.79 -0.06 -16.19
CA TYR A 62 1.67 -0.69 -15.20
C TYR A 62 1.94 -2.18 -15.49
N GLY A 63 1.36 -2.72 -16.55
CA GLY A 63 1.47 -4.14 -16.90
C GLY A 63 0.85 -5.05 -15.84
N LEU A 64 -0.23 -4.58 -15.20
CA LEU A 64 -0.96 -5.34 -14.18
C LEU A 64 -1.89 -6.34 -14.85
N VAL A 65 -1.94 -7.54 -14.28
CA VAL A 65 -2.80 -8.61 -14.75
C VAL A 65 -3.65 -9.16 -13.59
N ASN A 66 -4.80 -9.71 -13.93
CA ASN A 66 -5.61 -10.43 -12.97
C ASN A 66 -4.95 -11.77 -12.64
N PHE A 67 -4.72 -12.06 -11.34
CA PHE A 67 -4.13 -13.32 -10.90
C PHE A 67 -4.91 -14.54 -11.41
N PHE A 68 -6.24 -14.50 -11.34
CA PHE A 68 -7.09 -15.64 -11.71
C PHE A 68 -7.15 -15.89 -13.22
N SER A 69 -6.71 -14.94 -14.04
CA SER A 69 -6.56 -15.14 -15.49
C SER A 69 -5.21 -15.72 -15.90
N LEU A 70 -4.25 -15.78 -14.97
CA LEU A 70 -2.95 -16.40 -15.21
C LEU A 70 -3.07 -17.93 -15.22
N PRO A 71 -2.29 -18.64 -16.07
CA PRO A 71 -2.22 -20.10 -15.99
C PRO A 71 -1.63 -20.54 -14.64
N GLU A 72 -2.12 -21.66 -14.11
CA GLU A 72 -1.67 -22.21 -12.82
C GLU A 72 -0.19 -22.62 -12.83
N GLU A 73 0.31 -23.07 -13.98
CA GLU A 73 1.70 -23.33 -14.19
C GLU A 73 2.42 -22.12 -14.80
N PRO A 74 3.61 -21.75 -14.31
CA PRO A 74 4.33 -20.59 -14.80
C PRO A 74 4.81 -20.78 -16.24
N VAL A 75 4.54 -19.81 -17.11
CA VAL A 75 4.94 -19.83 -18.51
C VAL A 75 6.45 -19.63 -18.63
N ILE A 76 7.13 -20.56 -19.32
CA ILE A 76 8.56 -20.43 -19.64
C ILE A 76 8.70 -19.43 -20.79
N GLU A 77 9.41 -18.33 -20.58
CA GLU A 77 9.72 -17.34 -21.60
C GLU A 77 10.98 -17.73 -22.38
N LYS A 78 12.01 -18.20 -21.67
CA LYS A 78 13.32 -18.58 -22.22
C LYS A 78 13.94 -19.69 -21.40
N THR A 79 14.90 -20.38 -21.98
CA THR A 79 15.76 -21.31 -21.25
C THR A 79 17.20 -20.81 -21.29
N PHE A 80 17.88 -20.87 -20.17
CA PHE A 80 19.29 -20.49 -20.06
C PHE A 80 20.11 -21.76 -19.74
N LYS A 81 21.16 -22.01 -20.54
CA LYS A 81 22.04 -23.13 -20.32
C LYS A 81 23.15 -22.74 -19.34
N LYS A 82 23.25 -23.48 -18.22
CA LYS A 82 24.30 -23.32 -17.21
C LYS A 82 25.01 -24.69 -17.04
N GLY A 83 26.16 -24.85 -17.69
CA GLY A 83 26.81 -26.13 -17.76
C GLY A 83 25.96 -27.16 -18.50
N ALA A 84 25.71 -28.33 -17.90
CA ALA A 84 24.84 -29.37 -18.44
C ALA A 84 23.34 -29.16 -18.16
N SER A 85 22.97 -28.18 -17.36
CA SER A 85 21.58 -27.95 -16.92
C SER A 85 20.92 -26.86 -17.73
N LEU A 86 19.65 -27.05 -18.12
CA LEU A 86 18.77 -26.05 -18.70
C LEU A 86 17.93 -25.40 -17.56
N ILE A 87 18.10 -24.10 -17.34
CA ILE A 87 17.38 -23.36 -16.32
C ILE A 87 16.27 -22.57 -17.01
N PRO A 88 14.99 -22.78 -16.64
CA PRO A 88 13.89 -22.01 -17.22
C PRO A 88 13.86 -20.60 -16.65
N ILE A 89 13.67 -19.63 -17.52
CA ILE A 89 13.32 -18.24 -17.20
C ILE A 89 11.82 -18.10 -17.47
N TYR A 90 11.06 -17.81 -16.44
CA TYR A 90 9.62 -17.68 -16.54
C TYR A 90 9.22 -16.25 -16.90
N LYS A 91 8.12 -16.11 -17.63
CA LYS A 91 7.49 -14.82 -17.87
C LYS A 91 7.02 -14.25 -16.53
N LEU A 92 7.51 -13.05 -16.19
CA LEU A 92 7.09 -12.37 -14.97
C LEU A 92 5.81 -11.57 -15.23
N ASN A 93 4.89 -11.63 -14.28
CA ASN A 93 3.65 -10.87 -14.29
C ASN A 93 3.64 -9.92 -13.09
N ARG A 94 2.78 -8.90 -13.13
CA ARG A 94 2.55 -7.98 -12.03
C ARG A 94 1.10 -8.03 -11.63
N ILE A 95 0.86 -8.11 -10.32
CA ILE A 95 -0.46 -8.00 -9.72
C ILE A 95 -0.44 -6.90 -8.67
N CYS A 96 -1.60 -6.32 -8.38
CA CYS A 96 -1.74 -5.34 -7.29
C CYS A 96 -2.89 -5.75 -6.38
N GLY A 97 -2.85 -5.28 -5.14
CA GLY A 97 -3.90 -5.54 -4.16
C GLY A 97 -3.62 -4.84 -2.84
N THR A 98 -4.64 -4.83 -1.99
CA THR A 98 -4.57 -4.31 -0.63
C THR A 98 -4.19 -5.42 0.34
N CYS A 99 -3.21 -5.19 1.17
CA CYS A 99 -2.79 -6.14 2.21
C CYS A 99 -3.91 -6.29 3.24
N ILE A 100 -4.40 -7.51 3.45
CA ILE A 100 -5.43 -7.81 4.45
C ILE A 100 -4.91 -8.62 5.63
N ALA A 101 -3.90 -9.44 5.39
CA ALA A 101 -3.24 -10.25 6.42
C ALA A 101 -1.83 -10.65 5.98
N LYS A 102 -1.00 -11.05 6.93
CA LYS A 102 0.33 -11.61 6.69
C LYS A 102 0.61 -12.79 7.61
N ASN A 103 1.42 -13.72 7.11
CA ASN A 103 1.97 -14.83 7.90
C ASN A 103 3.50 -14.74 7.87
N LYS A 104 4.09 -14.28 8.98
CA LYS A 104 5.54 -14.06 9.10
C LYS A 104 6.33 -15.37 8.96
N THR A 105 5.89 -16.44 9.61
CA THR A 105 6.56 -17.73 9.59
C THR A 105 6.66 -18.31 8.16
N LYS A 106 5.61 -18.13 7.37
CA LYS A 106 5.55 -18.60 5.98
C LYS A 106 6.04 -17.57 4.97
N SER A 107 6.34 -16.33 5.37
CA SER A 107 6.65 -15.19 4.49
C SER A 107 5.58 -14.98 3.41
N VAL A 108 4.31 -15.00 3.82
CA VAL A 108 3.14 -14.86 2.95
C VAL A 108 2.38 -13.60 3.32
N VAL A 109 1.94 -12.85 2.31
CA VAL A 109 1.01 -11.73 2.42
C VAL A 109 -0.26 -12.08 1.66
N TYR A 110 -1.41 -11.84 2.26
CA TYR A 110 -2.70 -12.01 1.61
C TYR A 110 -3.14 -10.67 1.05
N LEU A 111 -3.32 -10.61 -0.26
CA LEU A 111 -3.75 -9.42 -0.98
C LEU A 111 -5.20 -9.57 -1.41
N LEU A 112 -6.02 -8.59 -1.05
CA LEU A 112 -7.34 -8.40 -1.64
C LEU A 112 -7.15 -7.64 -2.96
N THR A 113 -7.44 -8.31 -4.06
CA THR A 113 -7.47 -7.73 -5.39
C THR A 113 -8.90 -7.40 -5.79
N THR A 114 -9.10 -6.73 -6.91
CA THR A 114 -10.45 -6.45 -7.45
C THR A 114 -11.26 -7.70 -7.79
N THR A 115 -10.62 -8.88 -7.85
CA THR A 115 -11.26 -10.14 -8.27
C THR A 115 -11.26 -11.22 -7.20
N GLY A 116 -10.60 -10.98 -6.07
CA GLY A 116 -10.53 -11.93 -4.95
C GLY A 116 -9.24 -11.86 -4.16
N VAL A 117 -9.10 -12.74 -3.19
CA VAL A 117 -7.93 -12.81 -2.31
C VAL A 117 -6.85 -13.68 -2.93
N VAL A 118 -5.62 -13.17 -2.95
CA VAL A 118 -4.45 -13.85 -3.49
C VAL A 118 -3.40 -14.03 -2.41
N SER A 119 -2.88 -15.24 -2.28
CA SER A 119 -1.74 -15.57 -1.42
C SER A 119 -0.43 -15.24 -2.14
N VAL A 120 0.34 -14.30 -1.61
CA VAL A 120 1.62 -13.86 -2.19
C VAL A 120 2.78 -14.34 -1.33
N LYS A 121 3.60 -15.21 -1.89
CA LYS A 121 4.77 -15.81 -1.26
C LYS A 121 6.02 -15.01 -1.56
N PHE A 122 6.72 -14.59 -0.52
CA PHE A 122 8.01 -13.92 -0.60
C PHE A 122 9.16 -14.85 -0.19
N ARG A 123 10.39 -14.50 -0.56
CA ARG A 123 11.59 -15.04 0.10
C ARG A 123 11.70 -14.39 1.49
N GLN A 124 12.18 -15.17 2.48
CA GLN A 124 12.23 -14.74 3.87
C GLN A 124 12.98 -13.41 4.06
N GLU A 125 14.16 -13.28 3.45
CA GLU A 125 15.00 -12.08 3.56
C GLU A 125 14.27 -10.84 3.01
N TYR A 126 13.60 -11.03 1.85
CA TYR A 126 12.86 -9.95 1.20
C TYR A 126 11.59 -9.58 1.98
N PHE A 127 10.89 -10.58 2.53
CA PHE A 127 9.74 -10.36 3.41
C PHE A 127 10.17 -9.56 4.63
N SER A 128 11.21 -9.98 5.35
CA SER A 128 11.69 -9.32 6.56
C SER A 128 12.13 -7.87 6.30
N LEU A 129 12.73 -7.58 5.13
CA LEU A 129 13.12 -6.24 4.74
C LEU A 129 11.92 -5.28 4.70
N PHE A 130 10.77 -5.71 4.18
CA PHE A 130 9.59 -4.85 4.01
C PHE A 130 8.58 -4.96 5.15
N ASP A 131 8.68 -6.00 6.00
CA ASP A 131 7.78 -6.17 7.15
C ASP A 131 8.22 -5.40 8.41
N ARG A 132 9.43 -4.90 8.48
CA ARG A 132 9.93 -4.13 9.63
C ARG A 132 9.50 -2.67 9.59
N GLN A 133 9.56 -2.01 10.74
CA GLN A 133 9.40 -0.56 10.86
C GLN A 133 10.76 0.13 10.76
N THR A 134 10.77 1.34 10.23
CA THR A 134 11.96 2.20 10.18
C THR A 134 11.79 3.36 11.16
N PHE A 135 12.81 3.66 11.94
CA PHE A 135 12.79 4.65 12.99
C PHE A 135 13.82 5.74 12.74
N ARG A 136 13.58 6.91 13.30
CA ARG A 136 14.58 7.96 13.49
C ARG A 136 14.78 8.17 14.99
N ARG A 137 16.03 8.20 15.41
CA ARG A 137 16.38 8.57 16.77
C ARG A 137 16.48 10.10 16.86
N ASN A 138 15.74 10.68 17.79
CA ASN A 138 15.75 12.11 18.07
C ASN A 138 16.90 12.47 19.01
N SER A 139 17.24 13.75 19.08
CA SER A 139 18.31 14.27 19.96
C SER A 139 18.05 14.04 21.46
N ASP A 140 16.78 13.84 21.85
CA ASP A 140 16.35 13.53 23.20
C ASP A 140 16.39 12.03 23.54
N GLY A 141 16.84 11.18 22.61
CA GLY A 141 16.90 9.72 22.75
C GLY A 141 15.58 8.99 22.43
N THR A 142 14.51 9.71 22.14
CA THR A 142 13.23 9.10 21.73
C THR A 142 13.32 8.60 20.29
N LYS A 143 12.45 7.60 19.94
CA LYS A 143 12.36 7.06 18.59
C LYS A 143 11.03 7.48 17.96
N THR A 144 11.11 8.06 16.76
CA THR A 144 9.93 8.37 15.95
C THR A 144 9.86 7.40 14.78
N VAL A 145 8.72 6.73 14.60
CA VAL A 145 8.45 5.86 13.45
C VAL A 145 8.40 6.71 12.19
N ILE A 146 9.32 6.48 11.24
CA ILE A 146 9.35 7.14 9.94
C ILE A 146 8.47 6.38 8.96
N GLU A 147 8.57 5.06 8.97
CA GLU A 147 7.82 4.19 8.07
C GLU A 147 7.42 2.91 8.77
N LYS A 148 6.14 2.54 8.62
CA LYS A 148 5.60 1.27 9.09
C LYS A 148 5.89 0.14 8.09
N SER A 149 5.60 -1.11 8.48
CA SER A 149 5.65 -2.25 7.56
C SER A 149 4.77 -2.01 6.33
N TRP A 150 5.30 -2.33 5.14
CA TRP A 150 4.53 -2.27 3.88
C TRP A 150 3.42 -3.33 3.82
N PHE A 151 3.53 -4.38 4.65
CA PHE A 151 2.55 -5.46 4.73
C PHE A 151 1.52 -5.26 5.84
N ASN A 152 1.35 -4.03 6.32
CA ASN A 152 0.25 -3.72 7.23
C ASN A 152 -1.08 -3.73 6.47
N ARG A 153 -2.14 -4.09 7.20
CA ARG A 153 -3.48 -4.07 6.65
C ARG A 153 -3.83 -2.67 6.12
N GLY A 154 -4.49 -2.63 4.97
CA GLY A 154 -4.85 -1.40 4.28
C GLY A 154 -3.79 -0.87 3.32
N ASN A 155 -2.52 -1.29 3.45
CA ASN A 155 -1.50 -0.87 2.50
C ASN A 155 -1.71 -1.53 1.15
N MET A 156 -1.56 -0.77 0.09
CA MET A 156 -1.66 -1.24 -1.28
C MET A 156 -0.28 -1.46 -1.87
N ILE A 157 -0.09 -2.59 -2.55
CA ILE A 157 1.20 -2.94 -3.16
C ILE A 157 1.04 -3.50 -4.57
N VAL A 158 2.06 -3.29 -5.39
CA VAL A 158 2.27 -4.00 -6.65
C VAL A 158 3.40 -5.00 -6.46
N VAL A 159 3.17 -6.24 -6.83
CA VAL A 159 4.17 -7.32 -6.74
C VAL A 159 4.43 -7.94 -8.09
N GLN A 160 5.70 -8.28 -8.36
CA GLN A 160 6.14 -8.96 -9.58
C GLN A 160 6.52 -10.40 -9.26
N GLY A 161 6.05 -11.33 -10.08
CA GLY A 161 6.32 -12.76 -9.86
C GLY A 161 5.65 -13.66 -10.87
N ILE A 162 5.39 -14.88 -10.45
CA ILE A 162 4.77 -15.96 -11.23
C ILE A 162 3.66 -16.62 -10.43
N ARG A 163 2.61 -17.09 -11.10
CA ARG A 163 1.60 -17.95 -10.48
C ARG A 163 2.13 -19.39 -10.38
N ARG A 164 1.88 -20.04 -9.25
CA ARG A 164 2.08 -21.47 -9.04
C ARG A 164 0.88 -22.02 -8.28
N GLY A 165 -0.02 -22.68 -8.99
CA GLY A 165 -1.29 -23.13 -8.42
C GLY A 165 -2.09 -21.95 -7.84
N ASP A 166 -2.34 -21.99 -6.53
CA ASP A 166 -3.13 -20.97 -5.80
C ASP A 166 -2.26 -19.85 -5.20
N GLU A 167 -0.95 -19.89 -5.39
CA GLU A 167 -0.04 -18.88 -4.84
C GLU A 167 0.61 -18.05 -5.94
N PHE A 168 0.84 -16.77 -5.64
CA PHE A 168 1.69 -15.90 -6.44
C PHE A 168 3.07 -15.81 -5.78
N VAL A 169 4.08 -16.36 -6.42
CA VAL A 169 5.46 -16.39 -5.90
C VAL A 169 6.23 -15.22 -6.46
N THR A 170 6.68 -14.32 -5.58
CA THR A 170 7.44 -13.14 -5.99
C THR A 170 8.78 -13.56 -6.58
N LYS A 171 9.14 -12.95 -7.70
CA LYS A 171 10.37 -13.28 -8.43
C LYS A 171 10.91 -12.08 -9.19
N LYS A 172 12.24 -12.00 -9.25
CA LYS A 172 12.99 -11.04 -10.06
C LYS A 172 14.18 -11.75 -10.70
N TYR A 173 14.46 -11.40 -11.94
CA TYR A 173 15.71 -11.78 -12.61
C TYR A 173 16.64 -10.57 -12.69
N ALA A 174 17.93 -10.79 -12.74
CA ALA A 174 18.92 -9.72 -12.89
C ALA A 174 18.69 -8.87 -14.16
N SER A 175 18.19 -9.52 -15.23
CA SER A 175 17.86 -8.89 -16.50
C SER A 175 16.48 -8.20 -16.55
N SER A 176 15.61 -8.47 -15.55
CA SER A 176 14.32 -7.78 -15.49
C SER A 176 14.50 -6.41 -14.86
N GLY A 177 14.14 -5.36 -15.60
CA GLY A 177 14.12 -4.00 -15.06
C GLY A 177 13.13 -3.85 -13.90
N GLY A 178 13.29 -2.78 -13.10
CA GLY A 178 12.38 -2.45 -12.01
C GLY A 178 12.57 -3.26 -10.74
N HIS A 179 11.65 -3.07 -9.81
CA HIS A 179 11.65 -3.72 -8.50
C HIS A 179 10.63 -4.86 -8.44
N GLN A 180 10.85 -5.79 -7.51
CA GLN A 180 9.95 -6.92 -7.27
C GLN A 180 8.69 -6.51 -6.52
N LEU A 181 8.77 -5.42 -5.77
CA LEU A 181 7.73 -4.88 -4.92
C LEU A 181 7.70 -3.36 -5.04
N TYR A 182 6.51 -2.79 -5.12
CA TYR A 182 6.25 -1.35 -5.02
C TYR A 182 5.14 -1.12 -4.01
N HIS A 183 5.29 -0.10 -3.18
CA HIS A 183 4.20 0.45 -2.39
C HIS A 183 3.40 1.43 -3.25
N ILE A 184 2.08 1.37 -3.16
CA ILE A 184 1.19 2.34 -3.78
C ILE A 184 0.89 3.38 -2.70
N ASP A 185 1.44 4.57 -2.85
CA ASP A 185 1.20 5.67 -1.90
C ASP A 185 -0.14 6.35 -2.19
N GLU A 186 -0.56 6.40 -3.47
CA GLU A 186 -1.81 7.01 -3.87
C GLU A 186 -2.32 6.46 -5.21
N VAL A 187 -3.63 6.39 -5.36
CA VAL A 187 -4.33 6.12 -6.61
C VAL A 187 -5.02 7.41 -7.07
N LEU A 188 -4.57 7.96 -8.18
CA LEU A 188 -5.09 9.20 -8.72
C LEU A 188 -6.42 8.97 -9.46
N THR A 189 -7.19 10.03 -9.62
CA THR A 189 -8.52 10.00 -10.28
C THR A 189 -8.47 9.55 -11.74
N ASP A 190 -7.33 9.74 -12.42
CA ASP A 190 -7.08 9.26 -13.79
C ASP A 190 -6.67 7.77 -13.86
N GLY A 191 -6.65 7.07 -12.74
CA GLY A 191 -6.20 5.69 -12.62
C GLY A 191 -4.68 5.52 -12.61
N SER A 192 -3.92 6.62 -12.49
CA SER A 192 -2.48 6.56 -12.30
C SER A 192 -2.12 6.24 -10.85
N LEU A 193 -0.97 5.59 -10.66
CA LEU A 193 -0.44 5.21 -9.36
C LEU A 193 0.79 6.03 -9.01
N ILE A 194 0.86 6.51 -7.77
CA ILE A 194 2.11 6.99 -7.18
C ILE A 194 2.77 5.79 -6.52
N LEU A 195 3.89 5.36 -7.10
CA LEU A 195 4.61 4.15 -6.71
C LEU A 195 5.94 4.48 -6.04
N ARG A 196 6.22 3.81 -4.95
CA ARG A 196 7.51 3.88 -4.26
C ARG A 196 8.15 2.49 -4.22
N SER A 197 9.41 2.39 -4.60
CA SER A 197 10.17 1.14 -4.65
C SER A 197 11.17 0.98 -3.52
N GLU A 198 11.50 2.06 -2.83
CA GLU A 198 12.47 2.11 -1.75
C GLU A 198 11.80 2.50 -0.45
N ARG A 199 12.29 1.94 0.63
CA ARG A 199 11.86 2.31 1.97
C ARG A 199 12.52 3.62 2.41
N ALA A 200 11.85 4.33 3.31
CA ALA A 200 12.45 5.50 3.93
C ALA A 200 13.75 5.13 4.65
N THR A 201 14.80 5.92 4.43
CA THR A 201 16.08 5.74 5.12
C THR A 201 15.95 6.16 6.58
N GLY A 202 16.29 5.26 7.50
CA GLY A 202 16.26 5.46 8.95
C GLY A 202 17.06 4.38 9.65
N GLU A 203 17.20 4.47 10.97
CA GLU A 203 17.75 3.39 11.78
C GLU A 203 16.74 2.22 11.79
N GLU A 204 17.24 1.02 11.56
CA GLU A 204 16.44 -0.19 11.59
C GLU A 204 16.55 -0.82 12.97
N GLU A 205 15.41 -1.15 13.60
CA GLU A 205 15.42 -2.07 14.73
C GLU A 205 15.35 -3.49 14.20
N ASP A 206 16.38 -4.26 14.50
CA ASP A 206 16.31 -5.71 14.45
C ASP A 206 15.37 -6.14 15.60
N ASN A 207 14.15 -6.54 15.25
CA ASN A 207 13.26 -7.20 16.19
C ASN A 207 13.83 -8.60 16.45
N GLY A 208 14.94 -8.64 17.20
CA GLY A 208 15.47 -9.87 17.75
C GLY A 208 14.35 -10.54 18.55
N GLU A 209 13.95 -11.70 18.08
CA GLU A 209 13.08 -12.62 18.80
C GLU A 209 13.68 -12.91 20.18
N ASN A 210 12.92 -12.59 21.22
CA ASN A 210 12.96 -13.29 22.49
C ASN A 210 11.71 -14.14 22.62
#